data_8ec2cd7aedddb063813f2c83b24434a5
#
_entry.id   8ec2cd7aedddb063813f2c83b24434a5
#
_cell.length_a   1.000
_cell.length_b   1.000
_cell.length_c   1.000
_cell.angle_alpha   90.00
_cell.angle_beta   90.00
_cell.angle_gamma   90.00
#
_symmetry.space_group_name_H-M   'P 1'
#
loop_
_entity.id
_entity.type
_entity.pdbx_description
1 polymer ?
#
loop_
_entity_poly.entity_id
_entity_poly.type
_entity_poly.pdbx_seq_one_letter_code
_entity_poly.pdbx_strand_id
1 'polypeptide(L)'
;MRTHFLLCFLFLFSYLGATEISVDPITFNDAYTNAGDGDVLLLEPGVYASSVTFPSGKTITLKSASATELPEIRFGVSGNDEAIMNGGLIFDGLKIVPSGDYFISVDKVGDIAAIRVLNCTIESVNRCFIRTNNNGYSIGEIEFANCIIRNCGDKGWNFLYPKHIVRKVSVRNSTLYNYPGGESFFLANASDTDNVMEFLFENNTVYKWAKSSDRALCKTSKNYSVNSNYVFRNNIIAEPGVAGQTPSLLEATGGNVIGENNLIVN
;
A
#
# COMPACT_ATOMS: atom_id res chain seq x y z
N MET A 1 -29.80 -35.41 -52.50
CA MET A 1 -29.99 -34.93 -51.15
C MET A 1 -28.65 -34.92 -50.44
N ARG A 2 -28.04 -33.74 -50.23
CA ARG A 2 -26.81 -33.60 -49.45
C ARG A 2 -27.16 -33.01 -48.12
N THR A 3 -27.02 -33.79 -47.05
CA THR A 3 -27.28 -33.41 -45.67
C THR A 3 -26.03 -32.69 -45.14
N HIS A 4 -26.15 -31.37 -44.91
CA HIS A 4 -25.10 -30.61 -44.23
C HIS A 4 -25.23 -30.80 -42.72
N PHE A 5 -24.26 -31.47 -42.10
CA PHE A 5 -24.14 -31.58 -40.66
C PHE A 5 -23.52 -30.27 -40.17
N LEU A 6 -24.31 -29.42 -39.51
CA LEU A 6 -23.88 -28.19 -38.85
C LEU A 6 -23.31 -28.57 -37.46
N LEU A 7 -21.99 -28.62 -37.36
CA LEU A 7 -21.31 -28.86 -36.09
C LEU A 7 -21.31 -27.55 -35.28
N CYS A 8 -22.26 -27.38 -34.38
CA CYS A 8 -22.23 -26.29 -33.41
C CYS A 8 -21.13 -26.56 -32.36
N PHE A 9 -20.00 -25.87 -32.50
CA PHE A 9 -18.99 -25.79 -31.44
C PHE A 9 -19.51 -24.87 -30.33
N LEU A 10 -20.05 -25.45 -29.27
CA LEU A 10 -20.30 -24.73 -28.00
C LEU A 10 -18.93 -24.44 -27.37
N PHE A 11 -18.45 -23.22 -27.53
CA PHE A 11 -17.38 -22.68 -26.68
C PHE A 11 -17.97 -22.46 -25.30
N LEU A 12 -17.75 -23.42 -24.40
CA LEU A 12 -17.90 -23.21 -22.97
C LEU A 12 -16.78 -22.25 -22.53
N PHE A 13 -17.07 -20.95 -22.56
CA PHE A 13 -16.28 -19.99 -21.80
C PHE A 13 -16.54 -20.30 -20.33
N SER A 14 -15.66 -21.06 -19.69
CA SER A 14 -15.56 -21.08 -18.24
C SER A 14 -15.18 -19.66 -17.82
N TYR A 15 -16.13 -18.89 -17.36
CA TYR A 15 -15.88 -17.69 -16.59
C TYR A 15 -15.14 -18.16 -15.32
N LEU A 16 -13.82 -18.03 -15.33
CA LEU A 16 -13.04 -18.07 -14.11
C LEU A 16 -13.35 -16.77 -13.37
N GLY A 17 -14.45 -16.76 -12.64
CA GLY A 17 -14.77 -15.69 -11.68
C GLY A 17 -13.81 -15.77 -10.50
N ALA A 18 -13.54 -14.63 -9.88
CA ALA A 18 -12.81 -14.56 -8.61
C ALA A 18 -13.43 -15.53 -7.59
N THR A 19 -12.57 -16.32 -6.94
CA THR A 19 -13.01 -17.36 -5.99
C THR A 19 -12.65 -16.94 -4.56
N GLU A 20 -13.54 -17.16 -3.62
CA GLU A 20 -13.20 -17.06 -2.19
C GLU A 20 -12.70 -18.42 -1.69
N ILE A 21 -11.51 -18.43 -1.12
CA ILE A 21 -10.82 -19.64 -0.66
C ILE A 21 -10.53 -19.49 0.83
N SER A 22 -11.12 -20.34 1.69
CA SER A 22 -10.80 -20.35 3.12
C SER A 22 -9.40 -20.93 3.34
N VAL A 23 -8.61 -20.26 4.18
CA VAL A 23 -7.19 -20.53 4.34
C VAL A 23 -6.78 -20.39 5.80
N ASP A 24 -6.14 -21.41 6.33
CA ASP A 24 -5.47 -21.38 7.62
C ASP A 24 -3.94 -21.13 7.50
N PRO A 25 -3.21 -20.92 8.59
CA PRO A 25 -1.77 -20.66 8.51
C PRO A 25 -0.95 -21.82 7.89
N ILE A 26 -1.46 -23.04 7.88
CA ILE A 26 -0.75 -24.22 7.35
C ILE A 26 -0.88 -24.27 5.83
N THR A 27 -2.08 -24.01 5.31
CA THR A 27 -2.42 -24.11 3.90
C THR A 27 -2.15 -22.83 3.12
N PHE A 28 -1.80 -21.74 3.82
CA PHE A 28 -1.66 -20.40 3.24
C PHE A 28 -0.71 -20.33 2.04
N ASN A 29 0.49 -20.88 2.14
CA ASN A 29 1.48 -20.76 1.08
C ASN A 29 1.04 -21.45 -0.21
N ASP A 30 0.43 -22.63 -0.09
CA ASP A 30 -0.08 -23.37 -1.25
C ASP A 30 -1.26 -22.62 -1.88
N ALA A 31 -2.19 -22.11 -1.07
CA ALA A 31 -3.32 -21.32 -1.53
C ALA A 31 -2.85 -20.03 -2.23
N TYR A 32 -1.90 -19.31 -1.63
CA TYR A 32 -1.37 -18.07 -2.20
C TYR A 32 -0.66 -18.29 -3.55
N THR A 33 0.14 -19.35 -3.64
CA THR A 33 0.87 -19.70 -4.87
C THR A 33 -0.08 -20.04 -6.01
N ASN A 34 -1.14 -20.81 -5.69
CA ASN A 34 -2.11 -21.30 -6.67
C ASN A 34 -3.26 -20.34 -6.95
N ALA A 35 -3.40 -19.24 -6.19
CA ALA A 35 -4.45 -18.26 -6.40
C ALA A 35 -4.43 -17.69 -7.82
N GLY A 36 -5.58 -17.57 -8.43
CA GLY A 36 -5.80 -16.93 -9.73
C GLY A 36 -5.94 -15.41 -9.62
N ASP A 37 -6.15 -14.75 -10.76
CA ASP A 37 -6.43 -13.32 -10.79
C ASP A 37 -7.80 -13.00 -10.18
N GLY A 38 -7.82 -12.08 -9.25
CA GLY A 38 -9.02 -11.65 -8.55
C GLY A 38 -9.41 -12.53 -7.35
N ASP A 39 -8.70 -13.64 -7.09
CA ASP A 39 -9.03 -14.52 -5.96
C ASP A 39 -8.90 -13.83 -4.61
N VAL A 40 -9.79 -14.22 -3.70
CA VAL A 40 -9.84 -13.76 -2.32
C VAL A 40 -9.50 -14.92 -1.39
N LEU A 41 -8.37 -14.82 -0.71
CA LEU A 41 -7.98 -15.74 0.35
C LEU A 41 -8.59 -15.27 1.67
N LEU A 42 -9.60 -16.00 2.16
CA LEU A 42 -10.25 -15.76 3.44
C LEU A 42 -9.40 -16.37 4.55
N LEU A 43 -8.63 -15.54 5.21
CA LEU A 43 -7.69 -15.96 6.26
C LEU A 43 -8.44 -16.21 7.58
N GLU A 44 -8.35 -17.42 8.09
CA GLU A 44 -8.86 -17.77 9.40
C GLU A 44 -8.00 -17.12 10.51
N PRO A 45 -8.53 -16.94 11.73
CA PRO A 45 -7.75 -16.45 12.86
C PRO A 45 -6.47 -17.28 13.07
N GLY A 46 -5.33 -16.59 13.20
CA GLY A 46 -4.04 -17.24 13.35
C GLY A 46 -2.86 -16.33 13.00
N VAL A 47 -1.65 -16.88 13.09
CA VAL A 47 -0.41 -16.17 12.78
C VAL A 47 0.17 -16.70 11.47
N TYR A 48 0.31 -15.82 10.50
CA TYR A 48 0.85 -16.09 9.17
C TYR A 48 2.28 -15.55 9.11
N ALA A 49 3.27 -16.44 9.11
CA ALA A 49 4.69 -16.07 9.22
C ALA A 49 5.53 -16.38 7.97
N SER A 50 5.02 -17.17 7.04
CA SER A 50 5.75 -17.57 5.85
C SER A 50 5.74 -16.46 4.80
N SER A 51 6.91 -15.96 4.43
CA SER A 51 7.06 -14.92 3.41
C SER A 51 6.52 -15.34 2.05
N VAL A 52 5.94 -14.38 1.35
CA VAL A 52 5.39 -14.58 0.01
C VAL A 52 6.06 -13.65 -1.00
N THR A 53 5.96 -14.00 -2.28
CA THR A 53 6.39 -13.13 -3.38
C THR A 53 5.25 -12.24 -3.83
N PHE A 54 5.58 -11.03 -4.28
CA PHE A 54 4.57 -10.12 -4.86
C PHE A 54 3.97 -10.76 -6.11
N PRO A 55 2.63 -10.76 -6.27
CA PRO A 55 2.00 -11.43 -7.42
C PRO A 55 2.33 -10.72 -8.73
N SER A 56 2.48 -11.50 -9.80
CA SER A 56 2.73 -11.00 -11.16
C SER A 56 1.58 -11.40 -12.08
N GLY A 57 1.06 -10.44 -12.85
CA GLY A 57 -0.03 -10.65 -13.80
C GLY A 57 -1.39 -10.96 -13.16
N LYS A 58 -1.50 -10.83 -11.86
CA LYS A 58 -2.73 -11.11 -11.11
C LYS A 58 -2.85 -10.22 -9.88
N THR A 59 -4.07 -9.98 -9.43
CA THR A 59 -4.38 -9.33 -8.16
C THR A 59 -4.92 -10.36 -7.17
N ILE A 60 -4.33 -10.43 -5.97
CA ILE A 60 -4.75 -11.32 -4.90
C ILE A 60 -5.24 -10.47 -3.73
N THR A 61 -6.36 -10.87 -3.14
CA THR A 61 -6.87 -10.27 -1.90
C THR A 61 -6.64 -11.22 -0.73
N LEU A 62 -5.99 -10.74 0.32
CA LEU A 62 -5.89 -11.39 1.61
C LEU A 62 -6.90 -10.72 2.55
N LYS A 63 -7.94 -11.43 2.94
CA LYS A 63 -9.04 -10.87 3.71
C LYS A 63 -9.29 -11.68 4.97
N SER A 64 -9.61 -11.01 6.06
CA SER A 64 -10.02 -11.70 7.29
C SER A 64 -11.33 -12.46 7.09
N ALA A 65 -11.36 -13.72 7.50
CA ALA A 65 -12.59 -14.50 7.61
C ALA A 65 -13.42 -14.12 8.86
N SER A 66 -12.83 -13.41 9.82
CA SER A 66 -13.46 -13.02 11.08
C SER A 66 -13.46 -11.50 11.26
N ALA A 67 -14.56 -10.95 11.75
CA ALA A 67 -14.63 -9.53 12.10
C ALA A 67 -14.08 -9.23 13.52
N THR A 68 -13.90 -10.22 14.37
CA THR A 68 -13.53 -10.06 15.79
C THR A 68 -12.15 -10.59 16.12
N GLU A 69 -11.70 -11.63 15.43
CA GLU A 69 -10.38 -12.23 15.62
C GLU A 69 -9.56 -12.08 14.34
N LEU A 70 -8.81 -10.98 14.27
CA LEU A 70 -8.06 -10.64 13.06
C LEU A 70 -6.85 -11.56 12.87
N PRO A 71 -6.65 -12.12 11.67
CA PRO A 71 -5.43 -12.82 11.31
C PRO A 71 -4.22 -11.90 11.45
N GLU A 72 -3.12 -12.40 12.04
CA GLU A 72 -1.90 -11.64 12.25
C GLU A 72 -0.86 -11.98 11.19
N ILE A 73 -0.50 -11.00 10.38
CA ILE A 73 0.51 -11.13 9.33
C ILE A 73 1.87 -10.73 9.88
N ARG A 74 2.80 -11.68 9.97
CA ARG A 74 4.18 -11.47 10.41
C ARG A 74 5.21 -11.61 9.30
N PHE A 75 4.81 -12.07 8.13
CA PHE A 75 5.71 -12.22 7.00
C PHE A 75 5.99 -10.87 6.30
N GLY A 76 7.03 -10.88 5.46
CA GLY A 76 7.27 -9.84 4.47
C GLY A 76 6.88 -10.31 3.07
N VAL A 77 6.57 -9.36 2.21
CA VAL A 77 6.34 -9.58 0.78
C VAL A 77 7.58 -9.14 0.02
N SER A 78 8.21 -10.07 -0.69
CA SER A 78 9.40 -9.79 -1.50
C SER A 78 9.05 -9.69 -2.98
N GLY A 79 9.90 -9.00 -3.76
CA GLY A 79 9.84 -9.10 -5.21
C GLY A 79 10.24 -10.49 -5.69
N ASN A 80 9.67 -10.93 -6.81
CA ASN A 80 10.10 -12.13 -7.50
C ASN A 80 11.40 -11.88 -8.27
N ASP A 81 12.14 -12.95 -8.64
CA ASP A 81 13.31 -12.85 -9.51
C ASP A 81 12.92 -12.50 -10.97
N GLU A 82 11.68 -12.70 -11.34
CA GLU A 82 11.11 -12.32 -12.61
C GLU A 82 10.45 -10.94 -12.58
N ALA A 83 10.25 -10.34 -13.74
CA ALA A 83 9.56 -9.07 -13.86
C ALA A 83 8.11 -9.17 -13.34
N ILE A 84 7.73 -8.24 -12.48
CA ILE A 84 6.33 -8.09 -12.07
C ILE A 84 5.57 -7.45 -13.21
N MET A 85 4.49 -8.07 -13.67
CA MET A 85 3.63 -7.53 -14.72
C MET A 85 2.26 -7.17 -14.12
N ASN A 86 2.05 -5.88 -13.84
CA ASN A 86 0.77 -5.35 -13.34
C ASN A 86 0.14 -6.16 -12.20
N GLY A 87 0.96 -6.67 -11.29
CA GLY A 87 0.48 -7.39 -10.12
C GLY A 87 -0.19 -6.46 -9.11
N GLY A 88 -1.18 -6.98 -8.38
CA GLY A 88 -1.87 -6.26 -7.31
C GLY A 88 -1.96 -7.08 -6.04
N LEU A 89 -1.91 -6.40 -4.88
CA LEU A 89 -2.07 -7.04 -3.57
C LEU A 89 -2.98 -6.19 -2.67
N ILE A 90 -4.03 -6.83 -2.16
CA ILE A 90 -5.02 -6.20 -1.30
C ILE A 90 -5.02 -6.90 0.04
N PHE A 91 -4.92 -6.13 1.13
CA PHE A 91 -5.04 -6.60 2.51
C PHE A 91 -6.32 -6.01 3.10
N ASP A 92 -7.22 -6.82 3.62
CA ASP A 92 -8.50 -6.36 4.15
C ASP A 92 -8.82 -6.98 5.51
N GLY A 93 -8.98 -6.15 6.54
CA GLY A 93 -9.35 -6.59 7.87
C GLY A 93 -8.28 -7.38 8.62
N LEU A 94 -7.01 -7.07 8.43
CA LEU A 94 -5.88 -7.82 8.98
C LEU A 94 -5.11 -7.02 10.04
N LYS A 95 -4.43 -7.74 10.92
CA LYS A 95 -3.40 -7.18 11.81
C LYS A 95 -2.03 -7.45 11.18
N ILE A 96 -1.30 -6.39 10.78
CA ILE A 96 -0.01 -6.49 10.10
C ILE A 96 1.11 -6.07 11.05
N VAL A 97 1.98 -7.02 11.42
CA VAL A 97 3.09 -6.87 12.38
C VAL A 97 4.34 -7.53 11.78
N PRO A 98 4.99 -6.91 10.79
CA PRO A 98 6.10 -7.54 10.08
C PRO A 98 7.27 -7.85 11.02
N SER A 99 7.86 -9.01 10.88
CA SER A 99 9.06 -9.41 11.64
C SER A 99 10.35 -8.80 11.09
N GLY A 100 10.34 -8.28 9.85
CA GLY A 100 11.48 -7.69 9.16
C GLY A 100 11.52 -6.16 9.19
N ASP A 101 12.52 -5.60 8.53
CA ASP A 101 12.67 -4.14 8.37
C ASP A 101 11.63 -3.55 7.40
N TYR A 102 11.17 -4.35 6.44
CA TYR A 102 10.24 -3.97 5.39
C TYR A 102 9.07 -4.94 5.35
N PHE A 103 7.86 -4.43 5.16
CA PHE A 103 6.72 -5.29 4.91
C PHE A 103 6.65 -5.71 3.44
N ILE A 104 6.65 -4.74 2.52
CA ILE A 104 6.74 -5.00 1.09
C ILE A 104 8.07 -4.44 0.59
N SER A 105 8.95 -5.32 0.08
CA SER A 105 10.24 -4.95 -0.49
C SER A 105 10.38 -5.52 -1.89
N VAL A 106 10.20 -4.66 -2.90
CA VAL A 106 10.29 -5.04 -4.30
C VAL A 106 11.55 -4.43 -4.90
N ASP A 107 12.55 -5.27 -5.11
CA ASP A 107 13.86 -4.87 -5.65
C ASP A 107 14.00 -5.16 -7.16
N LYS A 108 13.02 -5.80 -7.76
CA LYS A 108 13.01 -6.22 -9.16
C LYS A 108 12.12 -5.34 -10.02
N VAL A 109 12.21 -5.55 -11.31
CA VAL A 109 11.60 -4.76 -12.38
C VAL A 109 10.12 -5.08 -12.57
N GLY A 110 9.35 -4.10 -12.96
CA GLY A 110 7.96 -4.25 -13.41
C GLY A 110 6.98 -3.30 -12.77
N ASP A 111 5.88 -3.09 -13.44
CA ASP A 111 4.79 -2.25 -12.96
C ASP A 111 3.92 -2.98 -11.95
N ILE A 112 3.50 -2.25 -10.93
CA ILE A 112 2.56 -2.69 -9.90
C ILE A 112 1.23 -2.00 -10.15
N ALA A 113 0.14 -2.78 -10.30
CA ALA A 113 -1.18 -2.22 -10.53
C ALA A 113 -1.70 -1.51 -9.27
N ALA A 114 -1.71 -2.20 -8.14
CA ALA A 114 -2.18 -1.64 -6.88
C ALA A 114 -1.60 -2.35 -5.65
N ILE A 115 -1.45 -1.58 -4.56
CA ILE A 115 -1.26 -2.06 -3.20
C ILE A 115 -2.32 -1.39 -2.35
N ARG A 116 -3.29 -2.16 -1.85
CA ARG A 116 -4.38 -1.62 -1.03
C ARG A 116 -4.40 -2.26 0.34
N VAL A 117 -4.57 -1.44 1.35
CA VAL A 117 -4.66 -1.84 2.76
C VAL A 117 -5.93 -1.24 3.33
N LEU A 118 -6.90 -2.10 3.61
CA LEU A 118 -8.25 -1.73 3.97
C LEU A 118 -8.60 -2.31 5.34
N ASN A 119 -9.19 -1.52 6.21
CA ASN A 119 -9.70 -1.99 7.51
C ASN A 119 -8.63 -2.69 8.38
N CYS A 120 -7.36 -2.37 8.20
CA CYS A 120 -6.24 -3.05 8.85
C CYS A 120 -5.70 -2.29 10.06
N THR A 121 -5.11 -3.06 10.99
CA THR A 121 -4.22 -2.51 12.01
C THR A 121 -2.78 -2.82 11.63
N ILE A 122 -1.94 -1.79 11.51
CA ILE A 122 -0.52 -1.91 11.16
C ILE A 122 0.30 -1.42 12.33
N GLU A 123 1.22 -2.25 12.82
CA GLU A 123 2.08 -1.89 13.94
C GLU A 123 3.48 -2.50 13.82
N SER A 124 4.44 -1.86 14.47
CA SER A 124 5.82 -2.37 14.60
C SER A 124 6.54 -2.56 13.26
N VAL A 125 6.24 -1.74 12.26
CA VAL A 125 7.02 -1.68 11.02
C VAL A 125 8.34 -0.97 11.34
N ASN A 126 9.46 -1.68 11.31
CA ASN A 126 10.75 -1.15 11.76
C ASN A 126 11.28 -0.01 10.88
N ARG A 127 11.23 -0.15 9.55
CA ARG A 127 11.73 0.86 8.59
C ARG A 127 10.66 1.33 7.63
N CYS A 128 10.31 0.52 6.60
CA CYS A 128 9.30 0.91 5.62
C CYS A 128 8.18 -0.13 5.51
N PHE A 129 6.98 0.35 5.33
CA PHE A 129 5.87 -0.52 4.94
C PHE A 129 6.00 -0.94 3.46
N ILE A 130 6.27 0.02 2.57
CA ILE A 130 6.55 -0.25 1.16
C ILE A 130 7.92 0.37 0.80
N ARG A 131 8.81 -0.46 0.26
CA ARG A 131 10.08 -0.06 -0.33
C ARG A 131 10.20 -0.68 -1.72
N THR A 132 10.52 0.12 -2.72
CA THR A 132 10.91 -0.37 -4.04
C THR A 132 12.24 0.24 -4.44
N ASN A 133 13.08 -0.50 -5.16
CA ASN A 133 14.44 -0.08 -5.47
C ASN A 133 14.74 0.13 -6.96
N ASN A 134 13.78 -0.09 -7.83
CA ASN A 134 13.98 0.08 -9.27
C ASN A 134 13.29 1.33 -9.82
N ASN A 135 14.06 2.12 -10.59
CA ASN A 135 13.55 3.23 -11.39
C ASN A 135 13.00 2.72 -12.74
N GLY A 136 12.15 3.53 -13.37
CA GLY A 136 11.62 3.25 -14.71
C GLY A 136 10.34 2.42 -14.75
N TYR A 137 9.79 2.07 -13.59
CA TYR A 137 8.52 1.35 -13.43
C TYR A 137 7.54 2.14 -12.58
N SER A 138 6.28 1.78 -12.63
CA SER A 138 5.22 2.51 -11.91
C SER A 138 4.46 1.65 -10.91
N ILE A 139 3.88 2.34 -9.92
CA ILE A 139 2.81 1.83 -9.06
C ILE A 139 1.57 2.63 -9.39
N GLY A 140 0.52 1.96 -9.88
CA GLY A 140 -0.74 2.60 -10.24
C GLY A 140 -1.41 3.24 -9.03
N GLU A 141 -1.57 2.48 -7.94
CA GLU A 141 -2.20 2.98 -6.72
C GLU A 141 -1.60 2.38 -5.45
N ILE A 142 -1.44 3.21 -4.43
CA ILE A 142 -1.23 2.83 -3.03
C ILE A 142 -2.39 3.40 -2.23
N GLU A 143 -3.17 2.54 -1.57
CA GLU A 143 -4.33 2.97 -0.79
C GLU A 143 -4.27 2.45 0.64
N PHE A 144 -4.58 3.34 1.60
CA PHE A 144 -4.88 2.99 2.98
C PHE A 144 -6.25 3.55 3.32
N ALA A 145 -7.19 2.70 3.70
CA ALA A 145 -8.53 3.13 4.09
C ALA A 145 -9.00 2.44 5.37
N ASN A 146 -9.55 3.22 6.29
CA ASN A 146 -10.05 2.75 7.59
C ASN A 146 -8.97 2.01 8.40
N CYS A 147 -7.74 2.47 8.37
CA CYS A 147 -6.60 1.81 9.00
C CYS A 147 -6.21 2.46 10.32
N ILE A 148 -5.63 1.65 11.21
CA ILE A 148 -4.89 2.11 12.38
C ILE A 148 -3.42 1.81 12.14
N ILE A 149 -2.57 2.83 12.02
CA ILE A 149 -1.13 2.70 11.79
C ILE A 149 -0.40 3.27 12.99
N ARG A 150 0.34 2.43 13.72
CA ARG A 150 0.91 2.83 15.00
C ARG A 150 2.25 2.20 15.32
N ASN A 151 3.04 2.90 16.15
CA ASN A 151 4.29 2.38 16.71
C ASN A 151 5.23 1.86 15.62
N CYS A 152 5.41 2.63 14.55
CA CYS A 152 6.24 2.26 13.40
C CYS A 152 7.48 3.15 13.32
N GLY A 153 8.53 2.70 12.60
CA GLY A 153 9.70 3.51 12.29
C GLY A 153 10.76 3.53 13.39
N ASP A 154 10.90 2.50 14.21
CA ASP A 154 11.90 2.45 15.29
C ASP A 154 13.34 2.63 14.79
N LYS A 155 13.64 2.20 13.55
CA LYS A 155 14.95 2.37 12.93
C LYS A 155 15.11 3.68 12.15
N GLY A 156 14.11 4.56 12.18
CA GLY A 156 14.09 5.81 11.42
C GLY A 156 14.10 5.56 9.91
N TRP A 157 13.07 5.90 9.23
CA TRP A 157 12.94 5.85 7.77
C TRP A 157 11.56 6.39 7.37
N ASN A 158 11.30 6.47 6.06
CA ASN A 158 9.97 6.84 5.59
C ASN A 158 9.04 5.62 5.60
N PHE A 159 7.77 5.80 5.94
CA PHE A 159 6.81 4.70 5.96
C PHE A 159 6.58 4.13 4.55
N LEU A 160 6.45 4.98 3.55
CA LEU A 160 6.43 4.61 2.14
C LEU A 160 7.64 5.22 1.44
N TYR A 161 8.48 4.39 0.83
CA TYR A 161 9.73 4.81 0.17
C TYR A 161 9.89 4.15 -1.22
N PRO A 162 9.01 4.45 -2.18
CA PRO A 162 9.11 3.89 -3.51
C PRO A 162 10.15 4.63 -4.38
N LYS A 163 10.97 3.88 -5.11
CA LYS A 163 11.70 4.36 -6.29
C LYS A 163 10.89 4.18 -7.59
N HIS A 164 9.82 3.41 -7.56
CA HIS A 164 8.84 3.40 -8.63
C HIS A 164 8.10 4.73 -8.68
N ILE A 165 7.63 5.09 -9.86
CA ILE A 165 6.74 6.23 -10.07
C ILE A 165 5.37 5.86 -9.52
N VAL A 166 4.92 6.55 -8.48
CA VAL A 166 3.60 6.34 -7.93
C VAL A 166 2.61 7.31 -8.58
N ARG A 167 1.55 6.76 -9.19
CA ARG A 167 0.54 7.59 -9.86
C ARG A 167 -0.52 8.10 -8.89
N LYS A 168 -0.87 7.28 -7.90
CA LYS A 168 -1.85 7.66 -6.89
C LYS A 168 -1.48 7.13 -5.51
N VAL A 169 -1.59 7.99 -4.51
CA VAL A 169 -1.56 7.62 -3.08
C VAL A 169 -2.85 8.14 -2.46
N SER A 170 -3.59 7.27 -1.78
CA SER A 170 -4.80 7.63 -1.06
C SER A 170 -4.73 7.14 0.37
N VAL A 171 -4.89 8.05 1.33
CA VAL A 171 -4.99 7.72 2.76
C VAL A 171 -6.25 8.36 3.29
N ARG A 172 -7.20 7.55 3.74
CA ARG A 172 -8.49 8.08 4.17
C ARG A 172 -9.07 7.37 5.38
N ASN A 173 -9.81 8.11 6.20
CA ASN A 173 -10.51 7.60 7.38
C ASN A 173 -9.60 6.80 8.30
N SER A 174 -8.33 7.19 8.43
CA SER A 174 -7.31 6.40 9.11
C SER A 174 -6.72 7.17 10.29
N THR A 175 -6.22 6.42 11.27
CA THR A 175 -5.52 6.97 12.43
C THR A 175 -4.05 6.56 12.36
N LEU A 176 -3.16 7.57 12.34
CA LEU A 176 -1.72 7.38 12.26
C LEU A 176 -1.09 7.97 13.52
N TYR A 177 -0.39 7.16 14.32
CA TYR A 177 0.22 7.72 15.52
C TYR A 177 1.49 7.01 15.97
N ASN A 178 2.31 7.78 16.68
CA ASN A 178 3.55 7.33 17.30
C ASN A 178 4.55 6.74 16.29
N TYR A 179 5.09 7.64 15.44
CA TYR A 179 6.16 7.32 14.51
C TYR A 179 7.48 7.93 15.03
N PRO A 180 8.23 7.21 15.89
CA PRO A 180 9.42 7.76 16.57
C PRO A 180 10.56 8.12 15.64
N GLY A 181 10.65 7.51 14.46
CA GLY A 181 11.71 7.76 13.48
C GLY A 181 11.73 9.17 12.90
N GLY A 182 10.65 9.93 13.03
CA GLY A 182 10.59 11.31 12.59
C GLY A 182 10.62 11.54 11.08
N GLU A 183 10.44 10.51 10.28
CA GLU A 183 10.48 10.58 8.82
C GLU A 183 9.08 10.78 8.21
N SER A 184 9.03 11.01 6.89
CA SER A 184 7.79 11.23 6.16
C SER A 184 6.91 9.98 6.09
N PHE A 185 5.59 10.17 6.00
CA PHE A 185 4.69 9.08 5.65
C PHE A 185 4.98 8.59 4.23
N PHE A 186 5.11 9.51 3.28
CA PHE A 186 5.42 9.20 1.90
C PHE A 186 6.61 10.02 1.42
N LEU A 187 7.65 9.33 0.95
CA LEU A 187 8.77 9.95 0.23
C LEU A 187 8.90 9.30 -1.14
N ALA A 188 8.55 10.03 -2.19
CA ALA A 188 8.82 9.62 -3.55
C ALA A 188 10.31 9.77 -3.87
N ASN A 189 10.94 8.68 -4.29
CA ASN A 189 12.35 8.65 -4.67
C ASN A 189 12.55 8.28 -6.15
N ALA A 190 11.51 8.43 -6.95
CA ALA A 190 11.57 8.28 -8.40
C ALA A 190 12.15 9.53 -9.07
N SER A 191 12.69 9.45 -10.24
CA SER A 191 13.16 10.60 -11.02
C SER A 191 12.51 10.61 -12.40
N ASP A 192 11.28 11.10 -12.45
CA ASP A 192 10.58 11.33 -13.71
C ASP A 192 9.62 12.53 -13.57
N THR A 193 10.00 13.64 -14.17
CA THR A 193 9.28 14.90 -14.08
C THR A 193 8.01 14.96 -14.93
N ASP A 194 7.80 13.99 -15.82
CA ASP A 194 6.64 13.98 -16.72
C ASP A 194 5.42 13.29 -16.11
N ASN A 195 5.61 12.58 -15.00
CA ASN A 195 4.54 11.85 -14.36
C ASN A 195 3.70 12.71 -13.41
N VAL A 196 2.39 12.62 -13.57
CA VAL A 196 1.39 13.24 -12.70
C VAL A 196 1.09 12.27 -11.55
N MET A 197 1.12 12.80 -10.33
CA MET A 197 0.72 12.10 -9.12
C MET A 197 -0.55 12.72 -8.54
N GLU A 198 -1.44 11.88 -8.05
CA GLU A 198 -2.54 12.25 -7.18
C GLU A 198 -2.23 11.78 -5.76
N PHE A 199 -2.10 12.71 -4.82
CA PHE A 199 -1.94 12.42 -3.39
C PHE A 199 -3.16 12.91 -2.63
N LEU A 200 -3.93 11.96 -2.08
CA LEU A 200 -5.15 12.24 -1.32
C LEU A 200 -4.93 11.85 0.15
N PHE A 201 -5.09 12.81 1.04
CA PHE A 201 -4.97 12.60 2.49
C PHE A 201 -6.20 13.21 3.17
N GLU A 202 -7.21 12.39 3.44
CA GLU A 202 -8.55 12.86 3.78
C GLU A 202 -9.15 12.17 5.00
N ASN A 203 -9.79 12.95 5.89
CA ASN A 203 -10.49 12.45 7.08
C ASN A 203 -9.60 11.61 8.01
N ASN A 204 -8.34 11.97 8.14
CA ASN A 204 -7.40 11.22 8.98
C ASN A 204 -7.16 11.93 10.31
N THR A 205 -6.80 11.13 11.31
CA THR A 205 -6.22 11.62 12.57
C THR A 205 -4.76 11.23 12.62
N VAL A 206 -3.88 12.22 12.77
CA VAL A 206 -2.42 12.02 12.83
C VAL A 206 -1.91 12.57 14.16
N TYR A 207 -1.15 11.76 14.89
CA TYR A 207 -0.57 12.15 16.17
C TYR A 207 0.89 11.67 16.29
N LYS A 208 1.80 12.61 16.55
CA LYS A 208 3.24 12.33 16.71
C LYS A 208 3.85 11.61 15.50
N TRP A 209 3.60 12.12 14.30
CA TRP A 209 4.18 11.64 13.06
C TRP A 209 5.04 12.73 12.42
N ALA A 210 6.08 12.33 11.65
CA ALA A 210 7.02 13.26 10.99
C ALA A 210 7.64 14.29 11.96
N LYS A 211 8.21 13.83 13.08
CA LYS A 211 8.73 14.68 14.16
C LYS A 211 9.98 15.49 13.80
N SER A 212 10.68 15.14 12.74
CA SER A 212 11.86 15.88 12.32
C SER A 212 11.45 17.20 11.65
N SER A 213 12.11 18.30 12.01
CA SER A 213 11.79 19.64 11.52
C SER A 213 11.93 19.81 10.01
N ASP A 214 12.70 18.95 9.38
CA ASP A 214 12.98 18.96 7.95
C ASP A 214 12.16 17.92 7.18
N ARG A 215 11.15 17.32 7.83
CA ARG A 215 10.32 16.27 7.21
C ARG A 215 8.88 16.72 7.05
N ALA A 216 8.39 16.58 5.84
CA ALA A 216 6.98 16.73 5.52
C ALA A 216 6.25 15.38 5.61
N LEU A 217 4.95 15.41 5.84
CA LEU A 217 4.12 14.20 5.79
C LEU A 217 4.19 13.54 4.41
N CYS A 218 4.12 14.36 3.34
CA CYS A 218 4.33 13.96 1.96
C CYS A 218 5.52 14.72 1.37
N LYS A 219 6.50 13.98 0.83
CA LYS A 219 7.67 14.55 0.20
C LYS A 219 7.87 13.99 -1.20
N THR A 220 7.87 14.86 -2.21
CA THR A 220 8.01 14.47 -3.62
C THR A 220 9.14 15.21 -4.32
N SER A 221 10.12 15.68 -3.57
CA SER A 221 11.20 16.54 -4.05
C SER A 221 11.77 16.11 -5.40
N LYS A 222 11.63 16.94 -6.42
CA LYS A 222 12.22 16.91 -7.78
C LYS A 222 11.53 16.06 -8.85
N ASN A 223 10.51 15.26 -8.56
CA ASN A 223 10.30 14.06 -9.38
C ASN A 223 8.89 13.89 -9.93
N TYR A 224 8.04 14.91 -9.82
CA TYR A 224 6.68 14.84 -10.37
C TYR A 224 6.31 16.11 -11.13
N SER A 225 5.43 15.95 -12.09
CA SER A 225 4.91 17.02 -12.93
C SER A 225 4.27 18.12 -12.09
N VAL A 226 4.40 19.36 -12.57
CA VAL A 226 3.68 20.52 -12.04
C VAL A 226 2.15 20.37 -12.11
N ASN A 227 1.65 19.37 -12.84
CA ASN A 227 0.23 19.05 -12.93
C ASN A 227 -0.22 18.05 -11.84
N SER A 228 0.67 17.62 -10.94
CA SER A 228 0.30 16.75 -9.83
C SER A 228 -0.64 17.44 -8.84
N ASN A 229 -1.49 16.65 -8.18
CA ASN A 229 -2.46 17.17 -7.23
C ASN A 229 -2.19 16.62 -5.83
N TYR A 230 -2.15 17.49 -4.84
CA TYR A 230 -1.96 17.17 -3.44
C TYR A 230 -3.14 17.69 -2.63
N VAL A 231 -3.97 16.79 -2.13
CA VAL A 231 -5.20 17.13 -1.40
C VAL A 231 -5.05 16.72 0.06
N PHE A 232 -5.18 17.68 0.95
CA PHE A 232 -5.25 17.47 2.40
C PHE A 232 -6.57 18.03 2.89
N ARG A 233 -7.50 17.17 3.29
CA ARG A 233 -8.86 17.57 3.61
C ARG A 233 -9.40 16.92 4.87
N ASN A 234 -10.04 17.72 5.73
CA ASN A 234 -10.73 17.23 6.93
C ASN A 234 -9.84 16.41 7.87
N ASN A 235 -8.57 16.74 8.02
CA ASN A 235 -7.66 16.00 8.88
C ASN A 235 -7.51 16.70 10.24
N ILE A 236 -7.26 15.89 11.28
CA ILE A 236 -6.77 16.36 12.58
C ILE A 236 -5.31 15.92 12.68
N ILE A 237 -4.39 16.87 12.76
CA ILE A 237 -2.95 16.61 12.82
C ILE A 237 -2.41 17.26 14.08
N ALA A 238 -2.05 16.43 15.07
CA ALA A 238 -1.57 16.90 16.35
C ALA A 238 -0.13 16.47 16.62
N GLU A 239 0.64 17.40 17.19
CA GLU A 239 2.06 17.25 17.47
C GLU A 239 2.88 16.73 16.25
N PRO A 240 2.68 17.27 15.03
CA PRO A 240 3.50 16.90 13.89
C PRO A 240 4.81 17.70 14.00
N GLY A 241 5.93 17.03 13.89
CA GLY A 241 7.23 17.68 13.92
C GLY A 241 7.83 17.90 15.32
N VAL A 242 8.79 18.79 15.40
CA VAL A 242 9.48 19.17 16.65
C VAL A 242 8.71 20.28 17.34
N ALA A 243 8.62 20.21 18.66
CA ALA A 243 7.94 21.24 19.46
C ALA A 243 8.46 22.66 19.13
N GLY A 244 7.54 23.58 18.86
CA GLY A 244 7.86 24.97 18.50
C GLY A 244 8.21 25.22 17.03
N GLN A 245 8.11 24.22 16.17
CA GLN A 245 8.27 24.38 14.73
C GLN A 245 6.94 24.17 13.99
N THR A 246 6.77 24.90 12.90
CA THR A 246 5.58 24.71 12.05
C THR A 246 5.74 23.41 11.26
N PRO A 247 4.79 22.48 11.39
CA PRO A 247 4.84 21.24 10.65
C PRO A 247 4.64 21.48 9.14
N SER A 248 5.43 20.80 8.34
CA SER A 248 5.21 20.77 6.90
C SER A 248 4.35 19.55 6.54
N LEU A 249 3.21 19.79 5.90
CA LEU A 249 2.39 18.70 5.37
C LEU A 249 2.91 18.22 4.01
N LEU A 250 3.48 19.13 3.22
CA LEU A 250 3.95 18.87 1.88
C LEU A 250 5.30 19.52 1.62
N GLU A 251 6.22 18.76 1.03
CA GLU A 251 7.42 19.26 0.36
C GLU A 251 7.41 18.76 -1.08
N ALA A 252 7.06 19.63 -2.02
CA ALA A 252 7.01 19.33 -3.44
C ALA A 252 7.57 20.51 -4.25
N THR A 253 8.11 20.25 -5.43
CA THR A 253 8.66 21.29 -6.33
C THR A 253 7.62 21.91 -7.25
N GLY A 254 6.40 21.43 -7.24
CA GLY A 254 5.29 21.93 -8.05
C GLY A 254 4.03 21.13 -7.80
N GLY A 255 2.96 21.50 -8.47
CA GLY A 255 1.67 20.86 -8.37
C GLY A 255 0.59 21.73 -7.73
N ASN A 256 -0.64 21.28 -7.83
CA ASN A 256 -1.79 21.93 -7.23
C ASN A 256 -1.97 21.42 -5.80
N VAL A 257 -2.00 22.32 -4.82
CA VAL A 257 -2.18 21.99 -3.41
C VAL A 257 -3.56 22.46 -2.97
N ILE A 258 -4.36 21.53 -2.45
CA ILE A 258 -5.68 21.82 -1.89
C ILE A 258 -5.65 21.44 -0.41
N GLY A 259 -5.79 22.45 0.45
CA GLY A 259 -5.87 22.27 1.91
C GLY A 259 -7.21 22.80 2.40
N GLU A 260 -8.09 21.90 2.87
CA GLU A 260 -9.44 22.28 3.32
C GLU A 260 -9.75 21.64 4.68
N ASN A 261 -10.30 22.43 5.59
CA ASN A 261 -10.83 21.97 6.86
C ASN A 261 -9.85 21.10 7.70
N ASN A 262 -8.55 21.39 7.63
CA ASN A 262 -7.58 20.68 8.46
C ASN A 262 -7.39 21.42 9.78
N LEU A 263 -7.40 20.67 10.88
CA LEU A 263 -7.02 21.15 12.21
C LEU A 263 -5.58 20.71 12.49
N ILE A 264 -4.68 21.68 12.68
CA ILE A 264 -3.28 21.40 13.05
C ILE A 264 -3.08 21.94 14.47
N VAL A 265 -2.64 21.06 15.35
CA VAL A 265 -2.38 21.36 16.77
C VAL A 265 -0.93 21.03 17.11
N ASN A 266 -0.20 22.03 17.57
CA ASN A 266 1.22 21.91 17.99
C ASN A 266 1.32 21.78 19.51
#